data_056d9e6ba999250d92b661ad95f64ba0
#
_entry.id   056d9e6ba999250d92b661ad95f64ba0
#
_cell.length_a   1.000
_cell.length_b   1.000
_cell.length_c   1.000
_cell.angle_alpha   90.00
_cell.angle_beta   90.00
_cell.angle_gamma   90.00
#
_symmetry.space_group_name_H-M   'P 1'
#
loop_
_entity.id
_entity.type
_entity.pdbx_description
1 polymer ?
#
loop_
_entity_poly.entity_id
_entity_poly.type
_entity_poly.pdbx_seq_one_letter_code
_entity_poly.pdbx_strand_id
1 'polypeptide(L)'
;IAPPNSGSILSFENLVNGKSFGPLQPFYEPALLGTQVSVYQLFPRTRHKRVTIKGKEEVVDIFDAENWDKNGWGLMNPEQDKVLEILMPKEPDAAARRARAKLHLKKVLARADQFQRAMDRPTSLPDDIEAYLVVGGGYETPAAGEFIAETGRLEISKLEEGDGVVLRASSLLDERQDGNYTLRL
;
A
#
# COMPACT_ATOMS: atom_id res chain seq x y z
N ILE A 1 17.27 10.84 -0.08
CA ILE A 1 16.29 9.76 0.13
C ILE A 1 14.93 10.43 0.24
N ALA A 2 13.99 10.06 -0.60
CA ALA A 2 12.60 10.53 -0.53
C ALA A 2 11.68 9.35 -0.18
N PRO A 3 11.63 8.93 1.10
CA PRO A 3 10.82 7.80 1.51
C PRO A 3 9.33 8.20 1.55
N PRO A 4 8.41 7.28 1.20
CA PRO A 4 6.98 7.49 1.38
C PRO A 4 6.61 7.35 2.86
N ASN A 5 6.92 8.37 3.66
CA ASN A 5 6.74 8.32 5.11
C ASN A 5 5.28 8.07 5.53
N SER A 6 4.31 8.63 4.79
CA SER A 6 2.88 8.35 4.99
C SER A 6 2.34 7.33 3.99
N GLY A 7 3.23 6.56 3.35
CA GLY A 7 2.88 5.56 2.36
C GLY A 7 2.59 6.15 0.97
N SER A 8 2.20 5.25 0.04
CA SER A 8 1.80 5.58 -1.32
C SER A 8 0.66 4.66 -1.76
N ILE A 9 -0.35 5.22 -2.42
CA ILE A 9 -1.48 4.44 -2.96
C ILE A 9 -1.03 3.43 -4.02
N LEU A 10 0.09 3.70 -4.70
CA LEU A 10 0.66 2.79 -5.69
C LEU A 10 1.06 1.42 -5.10
N SER A 11 1.39 1.35 -3.81
CA SER A 11 1.68 0.06 -3.17
C SER A 11 0.44 -0.82 -3.09
N PHE A 12 -0.72 -0.25 -2.79
CA PHE A 12 -2.00 -0.96 -2.79
C PHE A 12 -2.46 -1.27 -4.23
N GLU A 13 -2.33 -0.30 -5.15
CA GLU A 13 -2.63 -0.52 -6.57
C GLU A 13 -1.86 -1.71 -7.13
N ASN A 14 -0.55 -1.80 -6.87
CA ASN A 14 0.27 -2.91 -7.33
C ASN A 14 -0.18 -4.27 -6.77
N LEU A 15 -0.67 -4.31 -5.53
CA LEU A 15 -1.19 -5.56 -4.94
C LEU A 15 -2.54 -5.98 -5.54
N VAL A 16 -3.35 -5.02 -5.99
CA VAL A 16 -4.63 -5.31 -6.63
C VAL A 16 -4.45 -5.63 -8.12
N ASN A 17 -3.67 -4.81 -8.84
CA ASN A 17 -3.56 -4.85 -10.29
C ASN A 17 -2.39 -5.68 -10.82
N GLY A 18 -1.42 -6.06 -9.97
CA GLY A 18 -0.11 -6.52 -10.40
C GLY A 18 0.79 -5.39 -10.86
N LYS A 19 2.04 -5.70 -11.22
CA LYS A 19 3.04 -4.70 -11.63
C LYS A 19 3.93 -5.20 -12.75
N SER A 20 4.14 -4.34 -13.75
CA SER A 20 5.26 -4.43 -14.70
C SER A 20 6.17 -3.23 -14.53
N PHE A 21 7.49 -3.45 -14.58
CA PHE A 21 8.50 -2.38 -14.47
C PHE A 21 8.94 -1.87 -15.85
N GLY A 22 8.31 -2.31 -16.92
CA GLY A 22 8.58 -1.85 -18.27
C GLY A 22 8.13 -2.86 -19.33
N PRO A 23 8.15 -2.47 -20.61
CA PRO A 23 7.58 -3.27 -21.70
C PRO A 23 8.28 -4.63 -21.93
N LEU A 24 9.53 -4.77 -21.52
CA LEU A 24 10.32 -6.01 -21.64
C LEU A 24 10.54 -6.69 -20.28
N GLN A 25 9.93 -6.18 -19.23
CA GLN A 25 10.04 -6.75 -17.89
C GLN A 25 8.89 -7.73 -17.62
N PRO A 26 9.11 -8.77 -16.79
CA PRO A 26 8.04 -9.69 -16.43
C PRO A 26 6.93 -8.95 -15.69
N PHE A 27 5.71 -9.44 -15.85
CA PHE A 27 4.58 -9.01 -15.04
C PHE A 27 4.63 -9.74 -13.69
N TYR A 28 4.54 -8.97 -12.61
CA TYR A 28 4.48 -9.51 -11.26
C TYR A 28 3.02 -9.62 -10.86
N GLU A 29 2.57 -10.85 -10.72
CA GLU A 29 1.19 -11.17 -10.34
C GLU A 29 0.81 -10.64 -8.96
N PRO A 30 -0.45 -10.22 -8.74
CA PRO A 30 -0.94 -9.75 -7.44
C PRO A 30 -0.62 -10.69 -6.28
N ALA A 31 -0.84 -12.00 -6.45
CA ALA A 31 -0.56 -12.98 -5.41
C ALA A 31 0.93 -13.13 -5.11
N LEU A 32 1.80 -12.99 -6.13
CA LEU A 32 3.25 -13.00 -5.93
C LEU A 32 3.70 -11.79 -5.12
N LEU A 33 3.25 -10.59 -5.50
CA LEU A 33 3.53 -9.35 -4.75
C LEU A 33 2.98 -9.42 -3.33
N GLY A 34 1.82 -10.05 -3.15
CA GLY A 34 1.17 -10.27 -1.87
C GLY A 34 1.96 -11.13 -0.88
N THR A 35 3.00 -11.85 -1.32
CA THR A 35 3.94 -12.54 -0.42
C THR A 35 4.93 -11.60 0.27
N GLN A 36 5.11 -10.37 -0.26
CA GLN A 36 6.12 -9.41 0.19
C GLN A 36 5.59 -8.50 1.30
N VAL A 37 6.01 -8.71 2.52
CA VAL A 37 5.57 -7.92 3.70
C VAL A 37 5.85 -6.42 3.54
N SER A 38 6.97 -6.06 2.91
CA SER A 38 7.38 -4.67 2.72
C SER A 38 6.42 -3.86 1.87
N VAL A 39 5.71 -4.47 0.91
CA VAL A 39 4.73 -3.78 0.08
C VAL A 39 3.55 -3.26 0.91
N TYR A 40 3.09 -4.04 1.89
CA TYR A 40 2.02 -3.64 2.80
C TYR A 40 2.46 -2.52 3.76
N GLN A 41 3.74 -2.49 4.15
CA GLN A 41 4.29 -1.42 4.99
C GLN A 41 4.32 -0.06 4.28
N LEU A 42 4.27 -0.06 2.95
CA LEU A 42 4.18 1.15 2.12
C LEU A 42 2.74 1.63 1.89
N PHE A 43 1.74 1.00 2.48
CA PHE A 43 0.34 1.44 2.33
C PHE A 43 0.15 2.87 2.84
N PRO A 44 -0.73 3.65 2.18
CA PRO A 44 -1.08 4.96 2.66
C PRO A 44 -1.72 4.85 4.06
N ARG A 45 -1.36 5.76 4.95
CA ARG A 45 -1.83 5.79 6.34
C ARG A 45 -2.58 7.07 6.66
N THR A 46 -3.30 7.05 7.77
CA THR A 46 -4.07 8.19 8.28
C THR A 46 -4.95 8.83 7.20
N ARG A 47 -4.91 10.11 6.97
CA ARG A 47 -5.70 10.84 5.97
C ARG A 47 -5.39 10.49 4.51
N HIS A 48 -4.29 9.77 4.25
CA HIS A 48 -3.91 9.30 2.92
C HIS A 48 -4.54 7.94 2.56
N LYS A 49 -5.29 7.30 3.45
CA LYS A 49 -6.10 6.10 3.18
C LYS A 49 -7.34 6.47 2.38
N ARG A 50 -7.18 6.67 1.07
CA ARG A 50 -8.23 7.16 0.19
C ARG A 50 -8.54 6.13 -0.89
N VAL A 51 -9.06 4.96 -0.47
CA VAL A 51 -9.58 3.93 -1.37
C VAL A 51 -11.08 3.87 -1.23
N THR A 52 -11.79 4.01 -2.33
CA THR A 52 -13.25 3.86 -2.42
C THR A 52 -13.61 2.70 -3.35
N ILE A 53 -14.86 2.27 -3.33
CA ILE A 53 -15.42 1.35 -4.32
C ILE A 53 -16.33 2.17 -5.22
N LYS A 54 -16.26 1.94 -6.52
CA LYS A 54 -17.10 2.64 -7.50
C LYS A 54 -18.58 2.66 -7.09
N GLY A 55 -19.15 3.87 -7.10
CA GLY A 55 -20.52 4.11 -6.67
C GLY A 55 -20.72 4.19 -5.16
N LYS A 56 -19.63 4.20 -4.36
CA LYS A 56 -19.68 4.42 -2.91
C LYS A 56 -18.72 5.53 -2.52
N GLU A 57 -19.16 6.44 -1.67
CA GLU A 57 -18.32 7.54 -1.17
C GLU A 57 -17.47 7.14 0.04
N GLU A 58 -17.84 6.04 0.71
CA GLU A 58 -17.16 5.59 1.92
C GLU A 58 -15.76 5.05 1.61
N VAL A 59 -14.79 5.51 2.39
CA VAL A 59 -13.41 5.02 2.33
C VAL A 59 -13.34 3.62 2.94
N VAL A 60 -12.80 2.68 2.19
CA VAL A 60 -12.64 1.30 2.62
C VAL A 60 -11.34 1.12 3.40
N ASP A 61 -11.40 0.44 4.54
CA ASP A 61 -10.19 0.10 5.29
C ASP A 61 -9.40 -1.01 4.57
N ILE A 62 -8.25 -0.63 3.99
CA ILE A 62 -7.35 -1.55 3.30
C ILE A 62 -6.52 -2.41 4.25
N PHE A 63 -6.56 -2.17 5.56
CA PHE A 63 -5.93 -3.02 6.59
C PHE A 63 -6.87 -4.09 7.13
N ASP A 64 -8.16 -4.06 6.78
CA ASP A 64 -9.10 -5.12 7.12
C ASP A 64 -9.06 -6.25 6.07
N ALA A 65 -8.57 -7.43 6.47
CA ALA A 65 -8.48 -8.61 5.60
C ALA A 65 -9.84 -9.09 5.06
N GLU A 66 -10.94 -8.78 5.73
CA GLU A 66 -12.28 -9.15 5.26
C GLU A 66 -12.69 -8.31 4.03
N ASN A 67 -12.21 -7.06 3.94
CA ASN A 67 -12.40 -6.25 2.74
C ASN A 67 -11.64 -6.82 1.53
N TRP A 68 -10.47 -7.43 1.74
CA TRP A 68 -9.71 -8.11 0.69
C TRP A 68 -10.45 -9.34 0.17
N ASP A 69 -10.97 -10.14 1.08
CA ASP A 69 -11.72 -11.36 0.75
C ASP A 69 -13.02 -11.01 0.00
N LYS A 70 -13.77 -10.04 0.52
CA LYS A 70 -15.03 -9.57 -0.07
C LYS A 70 -14.88 -9.00 -1.48
N ASN A 71 -13.80 -8.26 -1.73
CA ASN A 71 -13.58 -7.57 -3.01
C ASN A 71 -12.63 -8.36 -3.94
N GLY A 72 -12.10 -9.49 -3.53
CA GLY A 72 -11.18 -10.30 -4.33
C GLY A 72 -9.86 -9.59 -4.62
N TRP A 73 -9.28 -8.89 -3.64
CA TRP A 73 -8.02 -8.17 -3.86
C TRP A 73 -6.79 -9.05 -3.65
N GLY A 74 -5.79 -8.87 -4.51
CA GLY A 74 -4.47 -9.46 -4.35
C GLY A 74 -4.47 -10.96 -4.16
N LEU A 75 -4.02 -11.43 -2.98
CA LEU A 75 -4.02 -12.85 -2.59
C LEU A 75 -5.43 -13.48 -2.57
N MET A 76 -6.48 -12.67 -2.45
CA MET A 76 -7.87 -13.15 -2.41
C MET A 76 -8.54 -13.12 -3.78
N ASN A 77 -7.87 -12.63 -4.83
CA ASN A 77 -8.42 -12.62 -6.18
C ASN A 77 -8.57 -14.05 -6.71
N PRO A 78 -9.79 -14.47 -7.14
CA PRO A 78 -10.02 -15.79 -7.72
C PRO A 78 -9.14 -16.13 -8.92
N GLU A 79 -8.76 -15.15 -9.73
CA GLU A 79 -7.91 -15.34 -10.90
C GLU A 79 -6.47 -15.75 -10.54
N GLN A 80 -6.07 -15.59 -9.29
CA GLN A 80 -4.74 -15.91 -8.79
C GLN A 80 -4.55 -17.37 -8.34
N ASP A 81 -5.56 -18.23 -8.49
CA ASP A 81 -5.50 -19.62 -8.01
C ASP A 81 -4.31 -20.41 -8.60
N LYS A 82 -3.99 -20.20 -9.88
CA LYS A 82 -2.82 -20.84 -10.51
C LYS A 82 -1.50 -20.35 -9.91
N VAL A 83 -1.42 -19.07 -9.57
CA VAL A 83 -0.24 -18.49 -8.92
C VAL A 83 -0.11 -19.05 -7.49
N LEU A 84 -1.22 -19.13 -6.75
CA LEU A 84 -1.24 -19.73 -5.41
C LEU A 84 -0.85 -21.22 -5.43
N GLU A 85 -1.19 -21.97 -6.49
CA GLU A 85 -0.75 -23.35 -6.67
C GLU A 85 0.77 -23.46 -6.82
N ILE A 86 1.38 -22.56 -7.60
CA ILE A 86 2.84 -22.50 -7.76
C ILE A 86 3.51 -22.10 -6.45
N LEU A 87 2.94 -21.12 -5.71
CA LEU A 87 3.49 -20.65 -4.45
C LEU A 87 3.34 -21.66 -3.31
N MET A 88 2.31 -22.49 -3.36
CA MET A 88 1.97 -23.43 -2.28
C MET A 88 1.69 -24.84 -2.82
N PRO A 89 2.70 -25.50 -3.46
CA PRO A 89 2.50 -26.79 -4.14
C PRO A 89 2.22 -27.96 -3.18
N LYS A 90 2.43 -27.75 -1.86
CA LYS A 90 2.19 -28.79 -0.84
C LYS A 90 0.78 -28.74 -0.24
N GLU A 91 0.02 -27.70 -0.52
CA GLU A 91 -1.36 -27.62 -0.05
C GLU A 91 -2.27 -28.50 -0.92
N PRO A 92 -3.19 -29.28 -0.32
CA PRO A 92 -3.91 -30.35 -1.01
C PRO A 92 -4.86 -29.85 -2.10
N ASP A 93 -5.45 -28.67 -1.91
CA ASP A 93 -6.46 -28.12 -2.84
C ASP A 93 -6.52 -26.59 -2.81
N ALA A 94 -7.35 -26.01 -3.66
CA ALA A 94 -7.53 -24.58 -3.76
C ALA A 94 -8.09 -23.95 -2.47
N ALA A 95 -8.97 -24.65 -1.76
CA ALA A 95 -9.56 -24.15 -0.52
C ALA A 95 -8.50 -24.02 0.58
N ALA A 96 -7.62 -25.02 0.71
CA ALA A 96 -6.50 -25.01 1.65
C ALA A 96 -5.51 -23.88 1.30
N ARG A 97 -5.19 -23.69 0.00
CA ARG A 97 -4.34 -22.59 -0.47
C ARG A 97 -4.94 -21.21 -0.13
N ARG A 98 -6.24 -21.01 -0.37
CA ARG A 98 -6.93 -19.76 -0.03
C ARG A 98 -6.98 -19.51 1.46
N ALA A 99 -7.25 -20.52 2.28
CA ALA A 99 -7.22 -20.42 3.73
C ALA A 99 -5.82 -20.00 4.24
N ARG A 100 -4.78 -20.59 3.67
CA ARG A 100 -3.39 -20.24 3.98
C ARG A 100 -3.04 -18.82 3.54
N ALA A 101 -3.46 -18.41 2.34
CA ALA A 101 -3.27 -17.07 1.82
C ALA A 101 -3.98 -16.02 2.69
N LYS A 102 -5.23 -16.29 3.12
CA LYS A 102 -5.97 -15.42 4.05
C LYS A 102 -5.29 -15.29 5.41
N LEU A 103 -4.74 -16.38 5.94
CA LEU A 103 -3.98 -16.35 7.19
C LEU A 103 -2.70 -15.52 7.05
N HIS A 104 -1.97 -15.68 5.93
CA HIS A 104 -0.81 -14.87 5.62
C HIS A 104 -1.20 -13.38 5.51
N LEU A 105 -2.24 -13.06 4.75
CA LEU A 105 -2.76 -11.70 4.59
C LEU A 105 -3.06 -11.03 5.94
N LYS A 106 -3.78 -11.70 6.83
CA LYS A 106 -4.06 -11.19 8.18
C LYS A 106 -2.78 -10.85 8.95
N LYS A 107 -1.75 -11.69 8.84
CA LYS A 107 -0.46 -11.47 9.52
C LYS A 107 0.31 -10.29 8.93
N VAL A 108 0.37 -10.17 7.61
CA VAL A 108 1.13 -9.08 6.96
C VAL A 108 0.45 -7.73 7.14
N LEU A 109 -0.89 -7.67 7.09
CA LEU A 109 -1.65 -6.45 7.39
C LEU A 109 -1.45 -6.01 8.84
N ALA A 110 -1.55 -6.93 9.81
CA ALA A 110 -1.27 -6.62 11.21
C ALA A 110 0.17 -6.14 11.42
N ARG A 111 1.14 -6.75 10.71
CA ARG A 111 2.55 -6.32 10.77
C ARG A 111 2.78 -4.95 10.15
N ALA A 112 2.09 -4.64 9.06
CA ALA A 112 2.14 -3.32 8.43
C ALA A 112 1.54 -2.24 9.34
N ASP A 113 0.39 -2.51 9.96
CA ASP A 113 -0.23 -1.60 10.93
C ASP A 113 0.71 -1.33 12.14
N GLN A 114 1.32 -2.39 12.70
CA GLN A 114 2.31 -2.24 13.77
C GLN A 114 3.51 -1.38 13.35
N PHE A 115 4.02 -1.59 12.12
CA PHE A 115 5.12 -0.80 11.57
C PHE A 115 4.72 0.67 11.46
N GLN A 116 3.54 0.97 10.91
CA GLN A 116 3.06 2.35 10.77
C GLN A 116 2.85 3.04 12.12
N ARG A 117 2.26 2.34 13.10
CA ARG A 117 2.14 2.86 14.47
C ARG A 117 3.51 3.14 15.11
N ALA A 118 4.52 2.33 14.84
CA ALA A 118 5.87 2.58 15.32
C ALA A 118 6.47 3.83 14.67
N MET A 119 6.20 4.05 13.37
CA MET A 119 6.61 5.26 12.64
C MET A 119 5.92 6.53 13.17
N ASP A 120 4.70 6.42 13.71
CA ASP A 120 3.92 7.55 14.24
C ASP A 120 4.29 7.93 15.67
N ARG A 121 5.15 7.15 16.34
CA ARG A 121 5.54 7.48 17.72
C ARG A 121 6.29 8.80 17.78
N PRO A 122 5.85 9.76 18.62
CA PRO A 122 6.58 10.99 18.85
C PRO A 122 8.01 10.66 19.31
N THR A 123 8.99 11.31 18.71
CA THR A 123 10.40 11.18 19.08
C THR A 123 11.09 12.50 18.83
N SER A 124 12.06 12.85 19.66
CA SER A 124 12.97 13.97 19.43
C SER A 124 14.27 13.43 18.81
N LEU A 125 14.89 14.24 17.98
CA LEU A 125 16.27 13.99 17.58
C LEU A 125 17.18 14.27 18.77
N PRO A 126 18.29 13.53 18.93
CA PRO A 126 19.39 13.93 19.79
C PRO A 126 19.87 15.35 19.46
N ASP A 127 20.32 16.08 20.46
CA ASP A 127 20.70 17.52 20.33
C ASP A 127 21.86 17.74 19.34
N ASP A 128 22.68 16.73 19.10
CA ASP A 128 23.84 16.73 18.20
C ASP A 128 23.50 16.29 16.77
N ILE A 129 22.22 15.99 16.45
CA ILE A 129 21.78 15.55 15.12
C ILE A 129 20.87 16.60 14.49
N GLU A 130 21.25 17.07 13.30
CA GLU A 130 20.39 17.87 12.44
C GLU A 130 19.78 16.99 11.33
N ALA A 131 18.46 17.10 11.10
CA ALA A 131 17.79 16.40 10.02
C ALA A 131 17.31 17.38 8.95
N TYR A 132 17.61 17.06 7.70
CA TYR A 132 17.17 17.80 6.53
C TYR A 132 16.24 16.94 5.70
N LEU A 133 15.04 17.46 5.39
CA LEU A 133 14.09 16.80 4.49
C LEU A 133 14.24 17.40 3.09
N VAL A 134 14.57 16.56 2.12
CA VAL A 134 14.58 16.90 0.70
C VAL A 134 13.38 16.26 0.03
N VAL A 135 12.53 17.06 -0.55
CA VAL A 135 11.23 16.64 -1.11
C VAL A 135 11.14 16.98 -2.57
N GLY A 136 10.80 16.00 -3.41
CA GLY A 136 10.42 16.22 -4.81
C GLY A 136 9.00 16.77 -4.90
N GLY A 137 8.76 17.65 -5.86
CA GLY A 137 7.44 18.24 -6.14
C GLY A 137 7.31 18.62 -7.61
N GLY A 138 6.16 19.19 -7.98
CA GLY A 138 5.89 19.67 -9.34
C GLY A 138 5.36 18.61 -10.30
N TYR A 139 5.17 17.35 -9.87
CA TYR A 139 4.56 16.29 -10.66
C TYR A 139 3.21 15.86 -10.07
N GLU A 140 2.26 15.60 -10.96
CA GLU A 140 1.00 14.94 -10.56
C GLU A 140 1.29 13.52 -10.08
N THR A 141 0.86 13.24 -8.86
CA THR A 141 1.19 12.01 -8.14
C THR A 141 -0.08 11.33 -7.62
N PRO A 142 -0.25 10.02 -7.79
CA PRO A 142 -1.40 9.27 -7.31
C PRO A 142 -1.67 9.48 -5.82
N ALA A 143 -2.89 9.94 -5.48
CA ALA A 143 -3.30 10.29 -4.12
C ALA A 143 -4.50 9.48 -3.62
N ALA A 144 -5.39 9.04 -4.51
CA ALA A 144 -6.54 8.21 -4.16
C ALA A 144 -6.81 7.19 -5.25
N GLY A 145 -7.48 6.11 -4.89
CA GLY A 145 -7.88 5.05 -5.81
C GLY A 145 -9.34 4.65 -5.64
N GLU A 146 -9.96 4.28 -6.74
CA GLU A 146 -11.32 3.74 -6.79
C GLU A 146 -11.26 2.31 -7.32
N PHE A 147 -11.78 1.35 -6.56
CA PHE A 147 -11.88 -0.03 -6.99
C PHE A 147 -13.12 -0.24 -7.86
N ILE A 148 -12.91 -0.76 -9.05
CA ILE A 148 -13.95 -1.06 -10.03
C ILE A 148 -14.25 -2.55 -9.98
N ALA A 149 -15.37 -2.91 -9.35
CA ALA A 149 -15.71 -4.32 -9.12
C ALA A 149 -15.94 -5.10 -10.44
N GLU A 150 -16.42 -4.44 -11.47
CA GLU A 150 -16.69 -5.02 -12.80
C GLU A 150 -15.41 -5.48 -13.51
N THR A 151 -14.30 -4.80 -13.26
CA THR A 151 -12.99 -5.13 -13.86
C THR A 151 -12.02 -5.78 -12.90
N GLY A 152 -12.34 -5.78 -11.60
CA GLY A 152 -11.44 -6.25 -10.54
C GLY A 152 -10.19 -5.38 -10.35
N ARG A 153 -10.19 -4.15 -10.83
CA ARG A 153 -9.03 -3.24 -10.85
C ARG A 153 -9.21 -2.04 -9.95
N LEU A 154 -8.10 -1.57 -9.41
CA LEU A 154 -8.01 -0.24 -8.79
C LEU A 154 -7.56 0.77 -9.85
N GLU A 155 -8.33 1.84 -10.01
CA GLU A 155 -8.01 2.99 -10.84
C GLU A 155 -7.62 4.18 -9.97
N ILE A 156 -6.68 5.01 -10.44
CA ILE A 156 -6.32 6.23 -9.74
C ILE A 156 -7.42 7.27 -9.96
N SER A 157 -8.08 7.66 -8.87
CA SER A 157 -9.23 8.59 -8.91
C SER A 157 -8.85 10.03 -8.59
N LYS A 158 -7.66 10.28 -8.01
CA LYS A 158 -7.17 11.61 -7.66
C LYS A 158 -5.65 11.69 -7.77
N LEU A 159 -5.19 12.83 -8.28
CA LEU A 159 -3.78 13.22 -8.30
C LEU A 159 -3.57 14.43 -7.38
N GLU A 160 -2.42 14.49 -6.71
CA GLU A 160 -1.97 15.63 -5.91
C GLU A 160 -0.47 15.88 -6.18
N GLU A 161 0.10 16.94 -5.63
CA GLU A 161 1.50 17.29 -5.83
C GLU A 161 2.45 16.26 -5.20
N GLY A 162 3.49 15.87 -5.94
CA GLY A 162 4.56 14.99 -5.48
C GLY A 162 5.66 14.84 -6.52
N ASP A 163 6.36 13.70 -6.51
CA ASP A 163 7.45 13.37 -7.44
C ASP A 163 7.05 12.37 -8.54
N GLY A 164 5.75 12.11 -8.70
CA GLY A 164 5.17 11.10 -9.59
C GLY A 164 4.93 9.73 -8.92
N VAL A 165 5.51 9.46 -7.76
CA VAL A 165 5.40 8.19 -7.01
C VAL A 165 4.98 8.42 -5.57
N VAL A 166 5.56 9.43 -4.92
CA VAL A 166 5.35 9.78 -3.52
C VAL A 166 4.77 11.18 -3.42
N LEU A 167 3.66 11.32 -2.73
CA LEU A 167 3.06 12.63 -2.45
C LEU A 167 4.03 13.50 -1.65
N ARG A 168 4.08 14.79 -1.97
CA ARG A 168 4.87 15.77 -1.22
C ARG A 168 4.53 15.75 0.27
N ALA A 169 3.25 15.70 0.60
CA ALA A 169 2.77 15.60 1.98
C ALA A 169 3.30 14.34 2.68
N SER A 170 3.35 13.19 1.99
CA SER A 170 3.91 11.95 2.53
C SER A 170 5.42 12.06 2.80
N SER A 171 6.16 12.70 1.92
CA SER A 171 7.62 12.90 2.09
C SER A 171 7.95 13.85 3.23
N LEU A 172 7.09 14.86 3.48
CA LEU A 172 7.28 15.87 4.52
C LEU A 172 6.94 15.39 5.93
N LEU A 173 6.52 14.13 6.10
CA LEU A 173 6.08 13.63 7.42
C LEU A 173 4.93 14.45 8.03
N ASP A 174 4.03 14.98 7.19
CA ASP A 174 2.97 15.89 7.64
C ASP A 174 2.00 15.27 8.66
N GLU A 175 2.01 13.96 8.81
CA GLU A 175 1.28 13.23 9.85
C GLU A 175 1.93 13.37 11.25
N ARG A 176 3.16 13.86 11.32
CA ARG A 176 3.91 14.08 12.55
C ARG A 176 3.94 15.56 12.96
N GLN A 177 2.92 16.32 12.65
CA GLN A 177 2.87 17.76 12.94
C GLN A 177 3.02 18.14 14.43
N ASP A 178 2.84 17.19 15.33
CA ASP A 178 3.11 17.35 16.78
C ASP A 178 4.56 17.04 17.18
N GLY A 179 5.40 16.63 16.25
CA GLY A 179 6.82 16.38 16.47
C GLY A 179 7.62 17.69 16.38
N ASN A 180 8.61 17.87 17.27
CA ASN A 180 9.52 19.03 17.33
C ASN A 180 10.46 19.13 16.11
N TYR A 181 9.94 18.98 14.89
CA TYR A 181 10.70 19.23 13.68
C TYR A 181 10.50 20.67 13.22
N THR A 182 11.54 21.47 13.28
CA THR A 182 11.54 22.77 12.65
C THR A 182 11.79 22.56 11.15
N LEU A 183 10.74 22.61 10.34
CA LEU A 183 10.88 22.70 8.88
C LEU A 183 11.44 24.08 8.56
N ARG A 184 12.68 24.16 8.11
CA ARG A 184 13.22 25.34 7.41
C ARG A 184 12.94 25.16 5.93
N LEU A 185 11.99 25.94 5.41
CA LEU A 185 11.73 26.06 3.97
C LEU A 185 12.82 26.91 3.32
#